data_9e48b969af882ffc15240190c2dfb8e7
#
_entry.id   9e48b969af882ffc15240190c2dfb8e7
#
_cell.length_a   1.000
_cell.length_b   1.000
_cell.length_c   1.000
_cell.angle_alpha   90.00
_cell.angle_beta   90.00
_cell.angle_gamma   90.00
#
_symmetry.space_group_name_H-M   'P 1'
#
loop_
_entity.id
_entity.type
_entity.pdbx_description
1 polymer ?
#
loop_
_entity_poly.entity_id
_entity_poly.type
_entity_poly.pdbx_seq_one_letter_code
_entity_poly.pdbx_strand_id
1 'polypeptide(L)'
;MTELHEVVAQREFAYSRRDFDRVSRLLFERAGIRLADSKDAMVYSRLARRLRILKLTRFKDYLEMVAHNHQEQEHFVNALTTNLTSFFREPHHFEALSTYLKQHPNIKRIWCSASSTGEEPYSIAMTVASVFGTFTPPVTIVATDIDSRVLQKAAAGIYSANGIEQLPPHYRQQFFYKGKGAQLGKVRVADELRRMVQFETLNLMSPTWDIESPIDIIFCRNVMIYFDRDTQRKILSRMVKLMTPEGMYVAGHSENFTMYPELVRPMGKTIYRPVN
;
A
#
# COMPACT_ATOMS: atom_id res chain seq x y z
N MET A 1 12.18 7.34 49.19
CA MET A 1 11.71 8.05 47.97
C MET A 1 12.84 7.89 46.96
N THR A 2 12.64 6.94 46.05
CA THR A 2 13.64 6.60 45.03
C THR A 2 13.20 7.30 43.75
N GLU A 3 13.94 8.36 43.38
CA GLU A 3 13.72 9.07 42.12
C GLU A 3 14.04 8.12 40.95
N LEU A 4 13.03 7.75 40.20
CA LEU A 4 13.17 7.13 38.89
C LEU A 4 13.69 8.21 37.92
N HIS A 5 15.00 8.25 37.72
CA HIS A 5 15.56 8.97 36.57
C HIS A 5 15.13 8.28 35.30
N GLU A 6 14.17 8.87 34.60
CA GLU A 6 13.92 8.57 33.18
C GLU A 6 15.24 8.84 32.43
N VAL A 7 15.90 7.77 32.02
CA VAL A 7 17.02 7.85 31.09
C VAL A 7 16.44 8.26 29.72
N VAL A 8 16.35 9.56 29.47
CA VAL A 8 16.10 10.09 28.14
C VAL A 8 17.29 9.65 27.28
N ALA A 9 17.13 8.61 26.50
CA ALA A 9 18.15 8.14 25.57
C ALA A 9 18.63 9.33 24.74
N GLN A 10 19.88 9.71 24.90
CA GLN A 10 20.47 10.88 24.23
C GLN A 10 20.44 10.64 22.73
N ARG A 11 19.65 11.45 22.00
CA ARG A 11 19.52 11.33 20.55
C ARG A 11 20.87 11.61 19.89
N GLU A 12 21.30 10.77 18.97
CA GLU A 12 22.57 10.88 18.23
C GLU A 12 22.66 12.20 17.44
N PHE A 13 21.54 12.65 16.89
CA PHE A 13 21.44 13.89 16.12
C PHE A 13 20.55 14.88 16.86
N ALA A 14 20.90 16.16 16.80
CA ALA A 14 20.04 17.23 17.28
C ALA A 14 18.73 17.23 16.46
N TYR A 15 17.63 17.11 17.16
CA TYR A 15 16.30 17.04 16.58
C TYR A 15 15.30 17.77 17.48
N SER A 16 14.59 18.71 16.91
CA SER A 16 13.68 19.61 17.61
C SER A 16 12.25 19.46 17.12
N ARG A 17 11.30 20.03 17.85
CA ARG A 17 9.91 20.12 17.39
C ARG A 17 9.81 20.84 16.03
N ARG A 18 10.63 21.85 15.77
CA ARG A 18 10.65 22.53 14.47
C ARG A 18 11.06 21.61 13.33
N ASP A 19 11.96 20.66 13.59
CA ASP A 19 12.36 19.67 12.59
C ASP A 19 11.20 18.71 12.31
N PHE A 20 10.48 18.24 13.34
CA PHE A 20 9.27 17.42 13.17
C PHE A 20 8.21 18.16 12.35
N ASP A 21 7.93 19.41 12.67
CA ASP A 21 6.91 20.20 11.95
C ASP A 21 7.30 20.40 10.47
N ARG A 22 8.59 20.59 10.18
CA ARG A 22 9.11 20.68 8.81
C ARG A 22 9.00 19.33 8.08
N VAL A 23 9.32 18.21 8.74
CA VAL A 23 9.12 16.86 8.21
C VAL A 23 7.65 16.63 7.88
N SER A 24 6.75 16.94 8.82
CA SER A 24 5.31 16.76 8.64
C SER A 24 4.78 17.55 7.45
N ARG A 25 5.21 18.80 7.30
CA ARG A 25 4.84 19.64 6.16
C ARG A 25 5.34 19.08 4.83
N LEU A 26 6.62 18.72 4.74
CA LEU A 26 7.20 18.16 3.52
C LEU A 26 6.52 16.84 3.13
N LEU A 27 6.22 15.98 4.09
CA LEU A 27 5.54 14.71 3.82
C LEU A 27 4.11 14.94 3.33
N PHE A 28 3.40 15.89 3.93
CA PHE A 28 2.06 16.27 3.48
C PHE A 28 2.07 16.84 2.07
N GLU A 29 2.97 17.78 1.77
CA GLU A 29 3.10 18.39 0.43
C GLU A 29 3.43 17.35 -0.66
N ARG A 30 4.24 16.33 -0.33
CA ARG A 30 4.72 15.35 -1.31
C ARG A 30 3.79 14.13 -1.47
N ALA A 31 3.21 13.67 -0.38
CA ALA A 31 2.47 12.42 -0.33
C ALA A 31 1.03 12.55 0.24
N GLY A 32 0.62 13.73 0.69
CA GLY A 32 -0.65 13.95 1.37
C GLY A 32 -0.74 13.33 2.76
N ILE A 33 0.34 12.72 3.25
CA ILE A 33 0.37 11.97 4.51
C ILE A 33 0.46 12.92 5.69
N ARG A 34 -0.49 12.85 6.60
CA ARG A 34 -0.47 13.57 7.89
C ARG A 34 0.21 12.73 8.96
N LEU A 35 1.16 13.35 9.66
CA LEU A 35 1.82 12.77 10.82
C LEU A 35 1.16 13.27 12.10
N ALA A 36 0.69 12.35 12.95
CA ALA A 36 0.29 12.68 14.31
C ALA A 36 1.52 12.97 15.18
N ASP A 37 1.39 13.81 16.18
CA ASP A 37 2.47 14.18 17.12
C ASP A 37 3.11 12.96 17.80
N SER A 38 2.32 11.93 18.08
CA SER A 38 2.77 10.64 18.63
C SER A 38 3.79 9.90 17.75
N LYS A 39 3.99 10.33 16.51
CA LYS A 39 4.95 9.72 15.56
C LYS A 39 6.35 10.31 15.61
N ASP A 40 6.62 11.29 16.51
CA ASP A 40 7.93 11.97 16.64
C ASP A 40 9.11 10.98 16.74
N ALA A 41 9.05 10.02 17.67
CA ALA A 41 10.10 9.03 17.86
C ALA A 41 10.32 8.14 16.63
N MET A 42 9.24 7.77 15.93
CA MET A 42 9.31 7.00 14.69
C MET A 42 10.00 7.80 13.58
N VAL A 43 9.60 9.06 13.40
CA VAL A 43 10.19 9.98 12.41
C VAL A 43 11.68 10.14 12.66
N TYR A 44 12.06 10.45 13.91
CA TYR A 44 13.48 10.52 14.29
C TYR A 44 14.23 9.25 13.92
N SER A 45 13.77 8.09 14.40
CA SER A 45 14.45 6.82 14.19
C SER A 45 14.65 6.48 12.71
N ARG A 46 13.63 6.72 11.89
CA ARG A 46 13.66 6.41 10.45
C ARG A 46 14.56 7.37 9.68
N LEU A 47 14.50 8.67 9.96
CA LEU A 47 15.33 9.66 9.27
C LEU A 47 16.78 9.70 9.77
N ALA A 48 17.05 9.41 11.05
CA ALA A 48 18.41 9.25 11.57
C ALA A 48 19.22 8.21 10.75
N ARG A 49 18.54 7.15 10.29
CA ARG A 49 19.17 6.17 9.38
C ARG A 49 19.61 6.80 8.05
N ARG A 50 18.83 7.74 7.50
CA ARG A 50 19.18 8.46 6.28
C ARG A 50 20.36 9.40 6.50
N LEU A 51 20.35 10.15 7.62
CA LEU A 51 21.47 11.03 7.99
C LEU A 51 22.81 10.25 8.04
N ARG A 52 22.81 9.05 8.67
CA ARG A 52 24.01 8.20 8.72
C ARG A 52 24.51 7.81 7.31
N ILE A 53 23.61 7.37 6.45
CA ILE A 53 23.96 6.97 5.06
C ILE A 53 24.58 8.16 4.32
N LEU A 54 24.01 9.36 4.48
CA LEU A 54 24.46 10.59 3.82
C LEU A 54 25.61 11.28 4.54
N LYS A 55 26.05 10.76 5.72
CA LYS A 55 27.08 11.35 6.58
C LYS A 55 26.75 12.78 7.01
N LEU A 56 25.45 13.08 7.17
CA LEU A 56 24.96 14.36 7.68
C LEU A 56 24.85 14.31 9.21
N THR A 57 25.05 15.46 9.84
CA THR A 57 25.05 15.60 11.31
C THR A 57 23.84 16.34 11.85
N ARG A 58 23.07 17.03 11.00
CA ARG A 58 21.94 17.86 11.40
C ARG A 58 20.70 17.59 10.55
N PHE A 59 19.52 17.47 11.17
CA PHE A 59 18.24 17.35 10.48
C PHE A 59 17.97 18.53 9.54
N LYS A 60 18.33 19.75 9.92
CA LYS A 60 18.16 20.93 9.07
C LYS A 60 18.82 20.75 7.70
N ASP A 61 20.05 20.25 7.64
CA ASP A 61 20.79 20.06 6.39
C ASP A 61 20.17 18.96 5.54
N TYR A 62 19.70 17.89 6.19
CA TYR A 62 18.95 16.83 5.52
C TYR A 62 17.65 17.34 4.89
N LEU A 63 16.85 18.09 5.64
CA LEU A 63 15.59 18.64 5.16
C LEU A 63 15.76 19.68 4.06
N GLU A 64 16.90 20.39 4.06
CA GLU A 64 17.28 21.28 2.96
C GLU A 64 17.58 20.48 1.68
N MET A 65 18.35 19.39 1.83
CA MET A 65 18.61 18.46 0.71
C MET A 65 17.31 17.88 0.14
N VAL A 66 16.39 17.40 0.99
CA VAL A 66 15.08 16.88 0.57
C VAL A 66 14.28 17.91 -0.20
N ALA A 67 14.37 19.21 0.16
CA ALA A 67 13.64 20.26 -0.54
C ALA A 67 14.07 20.41 -2.02
N HIS A 68 15.35 20.13 -2.34
CA HIS A 68 15.95 20.44 -3.64
C HIS A 68 16.42 19.20 -4.43
N ASN A 69 16.45 18.01 -3.84
CA ASN A 69 16.92 16.78 -4.50
C ASN A 69 15.77 15.78 -4.68
N HIS A 70 15.35 15.56 -5.92
CA HIS A 70 14.23 14.68 -6.25
C HIS A 70 14.46 13.23 -5.80
N GLN A 71 15.67 12.69 -5.95
CA GLN A 71 15.99 11.34 -5.51
C GLN A 71 15.89 11.20 -3.99
N GLU A 72 16.35 12.23 -3.25
CA GLU A 72 16.24 12.21 -1.80
C GLU A 72 14.80 12.44 -1.30
N GLN A 73 13.97 13.14 -2.07
CA GLN A 73 12.51 13.22 -1.80
C GLN A 73 11.86 11.85 -1.81
N GLU A 74 12.19 11.01 -2.79
CA GLU A 74 11.71 9.63 -2.86
C GLU A 74 12.16 8.83 -1.64
N HIS A 75 13.45 8.90 -1.31
CA HIS A 75 13.99 8.23 -0.11
C HIS A 75 13.32 8.72 1.20
N PHE A 76 13.03 10.00 1.29
CA PHE A 76 12.36 10.62 2.42
C PHE A 76 10.92 10.09 2.58
N VAL A 77 10.12 10.09 1.52
CA VAL A 77 8.75 9.55 1.53
C VAL A 77 8.80 8.07 1.90
N ASN A 78 9.62 7.30 1.21
CA ASN A 78 9.80 5.86 1.43
C ASN A 78 10.26 5.51 2.86
N ALA A 79 11.04 6.38 3.51
CA ALA A 79 11.45 6.16 4.90
C ALA A 79 10.27 6.33 5.88
N LEU A 80 9.30 7.16 5.54
CA LEU A 80 8.21 7.54 6.44
C LEU A 80 6.89 6.78 6.17
N THR A 81 6.76 6.09 5.04
CA THR A 81 5.62 5.21 4.75
C THR A 81 5.55 4.02 5.71
N THR A 82 4.35 3.54 5.97
CA THR A 82 4.11 2.35 6.78
C THR A 82 3.48 1.27 5.91
N ASN A 83 4.21 0.17 5.73
CA ASN A 83 3.93 -0.83 4.71
C ASN A 83 3.47 -2.18 5.32
N LEU A 84 2.70 -2.15 6.42
CA LEU A 84 2.19 -3.35 7.07
C LEU A 84 1.06 -3.97 6.23
N THR A 85 1.31 -5.17 5.72
CA THR A 85 0.35 -5.94 4.94
C THR A 85 0.52 -7.44 5.19
N SER A 86 -0.43 -8.26 4.75
CA SER A 86 -0.37 -9.73 4.81
C SER A 86 -1.23 -10.33 3.71
N PHE A 87 -0.94 -11.58 3.35
CA PHE A 87 -1.79 -12.33 2.43
C PHE A 87 -3.19 -12.48 2.99
N PHE A 88 -4.20 -12.22 2.15
CA PHE A 88 -5.63 -12.29 2.48
C PHE A 88 -6.03 -11.49 3.73
N ARG A 89 -5.35 -10.37 4.01
CA ARG A 89 -5.77 -9.43 5.05
C ARG A 89 -7.23 -9.02 4.84
N GLU A 90 -8.08 -9.17 5.89
CA GLU A 90 -9.53 -8.97 5.83
C GLU A 90 -10.18 -9.92 4.79
N PRO A 91 -10.20 -11.24 5.05
CA PRO A 91 -10.49 -12.29 4.07
C PRO A 91 -11.86 -12.18 3.41
N HIS A 92 -12.83 -11.56 4.06
CA HIS A 92 -14.16 -11.33 3.53
C HIS A 92 -14.19 -10.48 2.24
N HIS A 93 -13.16 -9.66 1.99
CA HIS A 93 -13.02 -8.90 0.74
C HIS A 93 -12.69 -9.83 -0.44
N PHE A 94 -11.90 -10.87 -0.22
CA PHE A 94 -11.57 -11.85 -1.27
C PHE A 94 -12.70 -12.84 -1.52
N GLU A 95 -13.53 -13.13 -0.51
CA GLU A 95 -14.79 -13.87 -0.68
C GLU A 95 -15.78 -13.07 -1.56
N ALA A 96 -15.91 -11.76 -1.28
CA ALA A 96 -16.72 -10.86 -2.08
C ALA A 96 -16.16 -10.73 -3.51
N LEU A 97 -14.83 -10.61 -3.67
CA LEU A 97 -14.17 -10.64 -4.97
C LEU A 97 -14.52 -11.91 -5.75
N SER A 98 -14.38 -13.09 -5.13
CA SER A 98 -14.71 -14.36 -5.75
C SER A 98 -16.19 -14.42 -6.22
N THR A 99 -17.09 -13.92 -5.38
CA THR A 99 -18.53 -13.85 -5.71
C THR A 99 -18.79 -12.91 -6.90
N TYR A 100 -18.18 -11.72 -6.86
CA TYR A 100 -18.30 -10.71 -7.92
C TYR A 100 -17.77 -11.25 -9.25
N LEU A 101 -16.60 -11.89 -9.29
CA LEU A 101 -15.99 -12.47 -10.47
C LEU A 101 -16.89 -13.53 -11.13
N LYS A 102 -17.54 -14.38 -10.32
CA LYS A 102 -18.48 -15.40 -10.82
C LYS A 102 -19.72 -14.78 -11.47
N GLN A 103 -20.18 -13.65 -10.94
CA GLN A 103 -21.35 -12.93 -11.47
C GLN A 103 -21.00 -12.06 -12.69
N HIS A 104 -19.73 -11.63 -12.82
CA HIS A 104 -19.26 -10.72 -13.86
C HIS A 104 -18.03 -11.32 -14.58
N PRO A 105 -18.20 -12.38 -15.38
CA PRO A 105 -17.08 -13.10 -16.01
C PRO A 105 -16.32 -12.27 -17.06
N ASN A 106 -16.88 -11.14 -17.48
CA ASN A 106 -16.34 -10.28 -18.54
C ASN A 106 -15.51 -9.10 -18.02
N ILE A 107 -15.18 -9.04 -16.72
CA ILE A 107 -14.33 -7.98 -16.20
C ILE A 107 -12.96 -7.97 -16.86
N LYS A 108 -12.34 -6.80 -16.95
CA LYS A 108 -11.08 -6.59 -17.65
C LYS A 108 -9.97 -6.09 -16.74
N ARG A 109 -10.29 -5.24 -15.74
CA ARG A 109 -9.26 -4.53 -14.98
C ARG A 109 -9.56 -4.49 -13.49
N ILE A 110 -8.52 -4.82 -12.71
CA ILE A 110 -8.49 -4.66 -11.26
C ILE A 110 -7.31 -3.77 -10.92
N TRP A 111 -7.54 -2.75 -10.12
CA TRP A 111 -6.50 -1.86 -9.60
C TRP A 111 -6.35 -2.01 -8.08
N CYS A 112 -5.16 -2.39 -7.62
CA CYS A 112 -4.72 -2.35 -6.22
C CYS A 112 -3.88 -1.09 -6.02
N SER A 113 -4.44 -0.04 -5.41
CA SER A 113 -3.87 1.31 -5.43
C SER A 113 -2.84 1.60 -4.35
N ALA A 114 -2.66 0.69 -3.38
CA ALA A 114 -1.66 0.78 -2.31
C ALA A 114 -1.14 -0.64 -1.99
N SER A 115 -0.34 -1.17 -2.90
CA SER A 115 0.01 -2.60 -2.95
C SER A 115 1.05 -3.03 -1.93
N SER A 116 1.77 -2.08 -1.34
CA SER A 116 2.87 -2.36 -0.39
C SER A 116 3.82 -3.42 -0.94
N THR A 117 4.20 -4.41 -0.13
CA THR A 117 5.12 -5.50 -0.50
C THR A 117 4.48 -6.62 -1.33
N GLY A 118 3.25 -6.45 -1.81
CA GLY A 118 2.63 -7.30 -2.85
C GLY A 118 1.70 -8.38 -2.35
N GLU A 119 1.52 -8.56 -1.05
CA GLU A 119 0.66 -9.61 -0.48
C GLU A 119 -0.81 -9.43 -0.91
N GLU A 120 -1.30 -8.17 -0.97
CA GLU A 120 -2.66 -7.89 -1.42
C GLU A 120 -2.86 -8.16 -2.91
N PRO A 121 -2.08 -7.60 -3.85
CA PRO A 121 -2.28 -7.89 -5.28
C PRO A 121 -2.07 -9.36 -5.62
N TYR A 122 -1.19 -10.09 -4.93
CA TYR A 122 -1.09 -11.53 -5.12
C TYR A 122 -2.29 -12.29 -4.54
N SER A 123 -2.89 -11.84 -3.45
CA SER A 123 -4.15 -12.42 -2.94
C SER A 123 -5.30 -12.19 -3.93
N ILE A 124 -5.34 -11.03 -4.59
CA ILE A 124 -6.26 -10.75 -5.70
C ILE A 124 -5.99 -11.73 -6.85
N ALA A 125 -4.74 -11.87 -7.28
CA ALA A 125 -4.35 -12.75 -8.38
C ALA A 125 -4.68 -14.23 -8.10
N MET A 126 -4.42 -14.71 -6.87
CA MET A 126 -4.80 -16.07 -6.44
C MET A 126 -6.31 -16.28 -6.51
N THR A 127 -7.10 -15.29 -6.07
CA THR A 127 -8.58 -15.35 -6.14
C THR A 127 -9.05 -15.39 -7.58
N VAL A 128 -8.50 -14.53 -8.45
CA VAL A 128 -8.81 -14.51 -9.89
C VAL A 128 -8.44 -15.84 -10.54
N ALA A 129 -7.21 -16.33 -10.34
CA ALA A 129 -6.77 -17.60 -10.90
C ALA A 129 -7.64 -18.78 -10.44
N SER A 130 -8.06 -18.78 -9.17
CA SER A 130 -8.92 -19.83 -8.60
C SER A 130 -10.33 -19.80 -9.20
N VAL A 131 -10.90 -18.61 -9.43
CA VAL A 131 -12.26 -18.48 -10.01
C VAL A 131 -12.28 -18.83 -11.50
N PHE A 132 -11.29 -18.38 -12.26
CA PHE A 132 -11.20 -18.66 -13.70
C PHE A 132 -10.58 -20.03 -14.02
N GLY A 133 -9.98 -20.73 -13.04
CA GLY A 133 -9.32 -22.02 -13.24
C GLY A 133 -8.06 -21.93 -14.13
N THR A 134 -7.45 -20.76 -14.28
CA THR A 134 -6.30 -20.50 -15.15
C THR A 134 -5.41 -19.37 -14.62
N PHE A 135 -4.13 -19.40 -14.98
CA PHE A 135 -3.18 -18.30 -14.74
C PHE A 135 -3.14 -17.27 -15.88
N THR A 136 -3.97 -17.44 -16.90
CA THR A 136 -4.10 -16.51 -18.03
C THR A 136 -5.55 -16.05 -18.20
N PRO A 137 -6.20 -15.53 -17.13
CA PRO A 137 -7.55 -15.00 -17.24
C PRO A 137 -7.54 -13.73 -18.09
N PRO A 138 -8.68 -13.34 -18.68
CA PRO A 138 -8.79 -12.10 -19.48
C PRO A 138 -8.86 -10.86 -18.58
N VAL A 139 -8.11 -10.84 -17.47
CA VAL A 139 -8.14 -9.80 -16.43
C VAL A 139 -6.74 -9.28 -16.21
N THR A 140 -6.54 -7.97 -16.36
CA THR A 140 -5.30 -7.28 -16.00
C THR A 140 -5.38 -6.81 -14.55
N ILE A 141 -4.35 -7.08 -13.75
CA ILE A 141 -4.22 -6.60 -12.38
C ILE A 141 -3.07 -5.58 -12.34
N VAL A 142 -3.39 -4.32 -12.10
CA VAL A 142 -2.41 -3.26 -11.88
C VAL A 142 -2.29 -3.02 -10.38
N ALA A 143 -1.05 -2.99 -9.89
CA ALA A 143 -0.74 -2.79 -8.48
C ALA A 143 0.20 -1.59 -8.33
N THR A 144 -0.23 -0.57 -7.62
CA THR A 144 0.54 0.66 -7.48
C THR A 144 0.88 0.95 -6.02
N ASP A 145 1.99 1.64 -5.81
CA ASP A 145 2.39 2.20 -4.52
C ASP A 145 3.28 3.43 -4.73
N ILE A 146 3.35 4.29 -3.73
CA ILE A 146 4.26 5.43 -3.74
C ILE A 146 5.71 5.02 -3.42
N ASP A 147 5.90 3.92 -2.66
CA ASP A 147 7.21 3.40 -2.25
C ASP A 147 7.76 2.41 -3.27
N SER A 148 8.67 2.88 -4.13
CA SER A 148 9.32 2.06 -5.15
C SER A 148 10.07 0.84 -4.58
N ARG A 149 10.57 0.90 -3.33
CA ARG A 149 11.29 -0.21 -2.70
C ARG A 149 10.36 -1.37 -2.34
N VAL A 150 9.12 -1.08 -1.92
CA VAL A 150 8.14 -2.14 -1.65
C VAL A 150 7.66 -2.77 -2.95
N LEU A 151 7.54 -1.99 -4.03
CA LEU A 151 7.22 -2.51 -5.36
C LEU A 151 8.32 -3.45 -5.89
N GLN A 152 9.60 -3.15 -5.65
CA GLN A 152 10.69 -4.05 -5.99
C GLN A 152 10.58 -5.39 -5.25
N LYS A 153 10.22 -5.38 -3.95
CA LYS A 153 9.95 -6.59 -3.17
C LYS A 153 8.75 -7.34 -3.70
N ALA A 154 7.67 -6.62 -4.01
CA ALA A 154 6.45 -7.18 -4.58
C ALA A 154 6.76 -7.87 -5.93
N ALA A 155 7.48 -7.21 -6.83
CA ALA A 155 7.88 -7.75 -8.12
C ALA A 155 8.80 -8.98 -7.98
N ALA A 156 9.68 -9.02 -6.97
CA ALA A 156 10.48 -10.20 -6.67
C ALA A 156 9.62 -11.38 -6.21
N GLY A 157 8.51 -11.12 -5.51
CA GLY A 157 7.58 -12.12 -5.03
C GLY A 157 8.16 -13.09 -4.00
N ILE A 158 9.18 -12.66 -3.23
CA ILE A 158 9.88 -13.50 -2.25
C ILE A 158 9.48 -13.08 -0.85
N TYR A 159 8.98 -14.04 -0.08
CA TYR A 159 8.45 -13.83 1.27
C TYR A 159 9.03 -14.83 2.26
N SER A 160 8.89 -14.56 3.57
CA SER A 160 9.16 -15.58 4.60
C SER A 160 8.12 -16.70 4.52
N ALA A 161 8.54 -17.93 4.75
CA ALA A 161 7.64 -19.09 4.81
C ALA A 161 6.56 -18.92 5.89
N ASN A 162 6.91 -18.28 7.03
CA ASN A 162 5.95 -18.00 8.10
C ASN A 162 4.83 -17.03 7.64
N GLY A 163 5.10 -16.16 6.66
CA GLY A 163 4.11 -15.22 6.11
C GLY A 163 2.95 -15.89 5.36
N ILE A 164 3.08 -17.17 5.01
CA ILE A 164 2.04 -17.94 4.30
C ILE A 164 1.47 -19.11 5.11
N GLU A 165 1.88 -19.29 6.35
CA GLU A 165 1.45 -20.44 7.17
C GLU A 165 -0.06 -20.49 7.40
N GLN A 166 -0.70 -19.32 7.53
CA GLN A 166 -2.16 -19.21 7.68
C GLN A 166 -2.95 -19.52 6.40
N LEU A 167 -2.28 -19.63 5.25
CA LEU A 167 -2.95 -19.96 4.00
C LEU A 167 -3.33 -21.46 3.97
N PRO A 168 -4.47 -21.81 3.33
CA PRO A 168 -4.84 -23.21 3.13
C PRO A 168 -3.71 -23.99 2.43
N PRO A 169 -3.49 -25.28 2.77
CA PRO A 169 -2.42 -26.09 2.20
C PRO A 169 -2.40 -26.11 0.67
N HIS A 170 -3.59 -26.21 0.03
CA HIS A 170 -3.69 -26.21 -1.43
C HIS A 170 -3.24 -24.89 -2.06
N TYR A 171 -3.51 -23.71 -1.42
CA TYR A 171 -3.00 -22.41 -1.88
C TYR A 171 -1.46 -22.37 -1.81
N ARG A 172 -0.88 -22.85 -0.71
CA ARG A 172 0.57 -22.89 -0.55
C ARG A 172 1.27 -23.79 -1.59
N GLN A 173 0.64 -24.90 -1.95
CA GLN A 173 1.18 -25.83 -2.96
C GLN A 173 1.03 -25.30 -4.39
N GLN A 174 -0.09 -24.66 -4.69
CA GLN A 174 -0.42 -24.20 -6.03
C GLN A 174 0.30 -22.91 -6.39
N PHE A 175 0.46 -21.98 -5.43
CA PHE A 175 0.86 -20.61 -5.70
C PHE A 175 2.27 -20.25 -5.23
N PHE A 176 2.98 -21.16 -4.57
CA PHE A 176 4.31 -20.84 -4.03
C PHE A 176 5.32 -21.96 -4.26
N TYR A 177 6.54 -21.56 -4.61
CA TYR A 177 7.73 -22.41 -4.61
C TYR A 177 8.46 -22.26 -3.27
N LYS A 178 8.89 -23.38 -2.68
CA LYS A 178 9.70 -23.39 -1.46
C LYS A 178 11.17 -23.16 -1.79
N GLY A 179 11.83 -22.29 -1.04
CA GLY A 179 13.26 -22.07 -1.12
C GLY A 179 14.07 -23.28 -0.68
N LYS A 180 15.21 -23.51 -1.34
CA LYS A 180 16.19 -24.56 -1.05
C LYS A 180 17.57 -23.96 -0.80
N GLY A 181 18.43 -24.67 -0.08
CA GLY A 181 19.81 -24.23 0.19
C GLY A 181 19.83 -22.87 0.89
N ALA A 182 20.50 -21.88 0.32
CA ALA A 182 20.60 -20.52 0.86
C ALA A 182 19.26 -19.75 0.94
N GLN A 183 18.21 -20.26 0.32
CA GLN A 183 16.84 -19.68 0.37
C GLN A 183 15.92 -20.45 1.32
N LEU A 184 16.45 -21.34 2.17
CA LEU A 184 15.65 -22.05 3.15
C LEU A 184 14.89 -21.08 4.07
N GLY A 185 13.64 -21.37 4.41
CA GLY A 185 12.77 -20.48 5.17
C GLY A 185 12.10 -19.37 4.36
N LYS A 186 12.34 -19.31 3.04
CA LYS A 186 11.66 -18.41 2.12
C LYS A 186 10.74 -19.17 1.17
N VAL A 187 9.78 -18.45 0.63
CA VAL A 187 8.90 -18.89 -0.45
C VAL A 187 8.88 -17.85 -1.55
N ARG A 188 8.67 -18.28 -2.79
CA ARG A 188 8.48 -17.38 -3.93
C ARG A 188 7.12 -17.65 -4.57
N VAL A 189 6.39 -16.60 -4.87
CA VAL A 189 5.15 -16.68 -5.65
C VAL A 189 5.44 -17.34 -7.01
N ALA A 190 4.57 -18.24 -7.46
CA ALA A 190 4.70 -18.91 -8.76
C ALA A 190 4.82 -17.90 -9.90
N ASP A 191 5.69 -18.19 -10.87
CA ASP A 191 6.00 -17.24 -11.95
C ASP A 191 4.78 -16.91 -12.81
N GLU A 192 3.86 -17.87 -12.97
CA GLU A 192 2.58 -17.70 -13.64
C GLU A 192 1.73 -16.64 -12.95
N LEU A 193 1.61 -16.72 -11.61
CA LEU A 193 0.85 -15.76 -10.83
C LEU A 193 1.51 -14.38 -10.82
N ARG A 194 2.85 -14.32 -10.76
CA ARG A 194 3.61 -13.06 -10.83
C ARG A 194 3.35 -12.31 -12.13
N ARG A 195 3.22 -13.01 -13.25
CA ARG A 195 2.92 -12.41 -14.55
C ARG A 195 1.51 -11.82 -14.67
N MET A 196 0.59 -12.20 -13.76
CA MET A 196 -0.76 -11.61 -13.72
C MET A 196 -0.79 -10.19 -13.15
N VAL A 197 0.27 -9.74 -12.47
CA VAL A 197 0.31 -8.47 -11.74
C VAL A 197 1.37 -7.54 -12.34
N GLN A 198 0.95 -6.34 -12.73
CA GLN A 198 1.81 -5.26 -13.17
C GLN A 198 2.04 -4.31 -12.00
N PHE A 199 3.32 -4.05 -11.65
CA PHE A 199 3.69 -3.18 -10.54
C PHE A 199 4.20 -1.85 -11.06
N GLU A 200 3.60 -0.74 -10.60
CA GLU A 200 3.92 0.61 -11.06
C GLU A 200 3.99 1.61 -9.89
N THR A 201 4.93 2.54 -9.96
CA THR A 201 5.00 3.61 -8.95
C THR A 201 3.94 4.66 -9.23
N LEU A 202 3.09 4.94 -8.23
CA LEU A 202 2.05 5.95 -8.36
C LEU A 202 1.83 6.67 -7.03
N ASN A 203 1.81 8.00 -7.10
CA ASN A 203 1.38 8.84 -6.00
C ASN A 203 -0.09 9.23 -6.18
N LEU A 204 -0.96 8.84 -5.24
CA LEU A 204 -2.38 9.20 -5.27
C LEU A 204 -2.62 10.72 -5.23
N MET A 205 -1.62 11.50 -4.79
CA MET A 205 -1.66 12.97 -4.82
C MET A 205 -1.28 13.57 -6.19
N SER A 206 -0.73 12.78 -7.11
CA SER A 206 -0.37 13.29 -8.45
C SER A 206 -1.60 13.83 -9.18
N PRO A 207 -1.46 14.91 -9.95
CA PRO A 207 -2.59 15.51 -10.69
C PRO A 207 -3.19 14.56 -11.72
N THR A 208 -2.37 13.69 -12.29
CA THR A 208 -2.75 12.67 -13.26
C THR A 208 -2.30 11.29 -12.80
N TRP A 209 -3.07 10.27 -13.20
CA TRP A 209 -2.72 8.86 -13.02
C TRP A 209 -2.70 8.20 -14.40
N ASP A 210 -1.60 7.52 -14.72
CA ASP A 210 -1.50 6.73 -15.94
C ASP A 210 -2.08 5.33 -15.70
N ILE A 211 -3.39 5.29 -15.47
CA ILE A 211 -4.17 4.07 -15.22
C ILE A 211 -5.22 3.94 -16.33
N GLU A 212 -5.13 2.85 -17.05
CA GLU A 212 -6.07 2.55 -18.14
C GLU A 212 -7.49 2.32 -17.58
N SER A 213 -8.47 3.03 -18.15
CA SER A 213 -9.88 2.93 -17.77
C SER A 213 -10.74 2.38 -18.93
N PRO A 214 -11.95 1.86 -18.66
CA PRO A 214 -12.62 1.75 -17.37
C PRO A 214 -12.06 0.63 -16.49
N ILE A 215 -12.21 0.78 -15.16
CA ILE A 215 -11.77 -0.17 -14.13
C ILE A 215 -13.00 -0.85 -13.53
N ASP A 216 -12.99 -2.18 -13.44
CA ASP A 216 -14.09 -2.93 -12.86
C ASP A 216 -14.00 -3.03 -11.34
N ILE A 217 -12.79 -3.17 -10.82
CA ILE A 217 -12.58 -3.34 -9.37
C ILE A 217 -11.40 -2.49 -8.89
N ILE A 218 -11.60 -1.71 -7.84
CA ILE A 218 -10.53 -0.99 -7.14
C ILE A 218 -10.39 -1.50 -5.71
N PHE A 219 -9.18 -1.95 -5.35
CA PHE A 219 -8.76 -2.16 -3.97
C PHE A 219 -7.95 -0.93 -3.53
N CYS A 220 -8.54 -0.10 -2.67
CA CYS A 220 -7.89 1.05 -2.05
C CYS A 220 -8.03 0.90 -0.54
N ARG A 221 -7.13 0.12 0.06
CA ARG A 221 -7.28 -0.35 1.44
C ARG A 221 -6.13 0.11 2.31
N ASN A 222 -6.47 0.56 3.51
CA ASN A 222 -5.54 0.93 4.57
C ASN A 222 -4.53 2.03 4.16
N VAL A 223 -4.91 2.89 3.24
CA VAL A 223 -4.12 4.04 2.76
C VAL A 223 -4.85 5.36 2.95
N MET A 224 -6.17 5.39 2.79
CA MET A 224 -6.96 6.62 2.94
C MET A 224 -6.93 7.16 4.38
N ILE A 225 -6.62 6.32 5.36
CA ILE A 225 -6.45 6.70 6.77
C ILE A 225 -5.33 7.73 7.00
N TYR A 226 -4.41 7.87 6.07
CA TYR A 226 -3.30 8.84 6.16
C TYR A 226 -3.65 10.22 5.62
N PHE A 227 -4.78 10.35 4.88
CA PHE A 227 -5.22 11.58 4.26
C PHE A 227 -6.29 12.29 5.10
N ASP A 228 -6.38 13.61 4.98
CA ASP A 228 -7.52 14.36 5.50
C ASP A 228 -8.79 14.11 4.65
N ARG A 229 -9.94 14.53 5.18
CA ARG A 229 -11.24 14.30 4.55
C ARG A 229 -11.38 14.89 3.15
N ASP A 230 -10.82 16.08 2.93
CA ASP A 230 -10.89 16.74 1.63
C ASP A 230 -10.05 16.00 0.59
N THR A 231 -8.87 15.54 0.99
CA THR A 231 -7.99 14.72 0.16
C THR A 231 -8.62 13.35 -0.11
N GLN A 232 -9.20 12.69 0.91
CA GLN A 232 -9.94 11.42 0.73
C GLN A 232 -11.06 11.58 -0.31
N ARG A 233 -11.87 12.63 -0.19
CA ARG A 233 -12.97 12.92 -1.12
C ARG A 233 -12.46 13.14 -2.56
N LYS A 234 -11.39 13.93 -2.71
CA LYS A 234 -10.76 14.18 -4.03
C LYS A 234 -10.25 12.89 -4.67
N ILE A 235 -9.51 12.05 -3.92
CA ILE A 235 -8.98 10.78 -4.41
C ILE A 235 -10.13 9.84 -4.78
N LEU A 236 -11.10 9.66 -3.88
CA LEU A 236 -12.26 8.80 -4.13
C LEU A 236 -13.05 9.25 -5.38
N SER A 237 -13.31 10.55 -5.53
CA SER A 237 -14.01 11.11 -6.70
C SER A 237 -13.26 10.81 -8.01
N ARG A 238 -11.93 10.86 -7.99
CA ARG A 238 -11.11 10.52 -9.17
C ARG A 238 -11.14 9.02 -9.46
N MET A 239 -11.06 8.18 -8.44
CA MET A 239 -11.17 6.71 -8.59
C MET A 239 -12.52 6.30 -9.17
N VAL A 240 -13.61 6.85 -8.63
CA VAL A 240 -14.97 6.56 -9.12
C VAL A 240 -15.14 6.90 -10.60
N LYS A 241 -14.58 8.02 -11.07
CA LYS A 241 -14.61 8.41 -12.48
C LYS A 241 -13.90 7.43 -13.43
N LEU A 242 -12.96 6.65 -12.91
CA LEU A 242 -12.27 5.62 -13.70
C LEU A 242 -13.02 4.28 -13.68
N MET A 243 -14.05 4.11 -12.84
CA MET A 243 -14.73 2.84 -12.67
C MET A 243 -15.89 2.65 -13.65
N THR A 244 -16.19 1.39 -13.93
CA THR A 244 -17.45 1.01 -14.56
C THR A 244 -18.62 1.27 -13.61
N PRO A 245 -19.86 1.54 -14.12
CA PRO A 245 -21.04 1.78 -13.27
C PRO A 245 -21.36 0.65 -12.29
N GLU A 246 -21.12 -0.58 -12.68
CA GLU A 246 -21.33 -1.79 -11.87
C GLU A 246 -20.07 -2.17 -11.06
N GLY A 247 -19.03 -1.34 -11.08
CA GLY A 247 -17.74 -1.62 -10.48
C GLY A 247 -17.79 -1.82 -8.98
N MET A 248 -16.78 -2.50 -8.43
CA MET A 248 -16.63 -2.76 -7.01
C MET A 248 -15.44 -1.98 -6.43
N TYR A 249 -15.70 -1.10 -5.49
CA TYR A 249 -14.67 -0.39 -4.72
C TYR A 249 -14.53 -1.03 -3.34
N VAL A 250 -13.33 -1.44 -2.98
CA VAL A 250 -13.02 -2.13 -1.71
C VAL A 250 -12.11 -1.23 -0.87
N ALA A 251 -12.58 -0.86 0.31
CA ALA A 251 -11.85 -0.08 1.31
C ALA A 251 -11.37 -0.95 2.47
N GLY A 252 -10.39 -0.50 3.24
CA GLY A 252 -9.94 -1.20 4.44
C GLY A 252 -10.92 -1.04 5.60
N HIS A 253 -10.79 -1.93 6.59
CA HIS A 253 -11.70 -2.01 7.74
C HIS A 253 -11.93 -0.67 8.47
N SER A 254 -10.90 0.16 8.59
CA SER A 254 -10.96 1.45 9.30
C SER A 254 -11.39 2.62 8.40
N GLU A 255 -11.75 2.36 7.16
CA GLU A 255 -12.07 3.36 6.14
C GLU A 255 -13.58 3.35 5.87
N ASN A 256 -14.23 4.50 6.05
CA ASN A 256 -15.67 4.64 5.85
C ASN A 256 -15.97 5.79 4.90
N PHE A 257 -16.65 5.49 3.79
CA PHE A 257 -17.01 6.43 2.74
C PHE A 257 -18.52 6.68 2.63
N THR A 258 -19.32 6.22 3.61
CA THR A 258 -20.78 6.49 3.66
C THR A 258 -21.10 7.98 3.76
N MET A 259 -20.11 8.80 4.15
CA MET A 259 -20.24 10.25 4.19
C MET A 259 -20.19 10.94 2.81
N TYR A 260 -19.92 10.18 1.75
CA TYR A 260 -19.89 10.65 0.36
C TYR A 260 -20.90 9.89 -0.50
N PRO A 261 -22.23 9.99 -0.16
CA PRO A 261 -23.28 9.25 -0.87
C PRO A 261 -23.43 9.65 -2.34
N GLU A 262 -22.91 10.81 -2.71
CA GLU A 262 -22.84 11.28 -4.09
C GLU A 262 -21.76 10.59 -4.94
N LEU A 263 -20.81 9.91 -4.30
CA LEU A 263 -19.71 9.21 -4.97
C LEU A 263 -19.89 7.70 -4.94
N VAL A 264 -20.28 7.15 -3.80
CA VAL A 264 -20.35 5.70 -3.59
C VAL A 264 -21.56 5.27 -2.76
N ARG A 265 -22.11 4.11 -3.08
CA ARG A 265 -23.17 3.45 -2.33
C ARG A 265 -22.60 2.24 -1.57
N PRO A 266 -22.82 2.10 -0.26
CA PRO A 266 -22.31 0.96 0.52
C PRO A 266 -23.04 -0.34 0.12
N MET A 267 -22.24 -1.42 -0.01
CA MET A 267 -22.68 -2.79 -0.25
C MET A 267 -22.49 -3.69 0.98
N GLY A 268 -21.98 -3.13 2.07
CA GLY A 268 -21.61 -3.82 3.30
C GLY A 268 -20.12 -4.18 3.39
N LYS A 269 -19.63 -4.37 4.61
CA LYS A 269 -18.24 -4.81 4.89
C LYS A 269 -17.16 -3.95 4.19
N THR A 270 -17.34 -2.63 4.19
CA THR A 270 -16.45 -1.65 3.53
C THR A 270 -16.27 -1.85 2.01
N ILE A 271 -17.26 -2.46 1.38
CA ILE A 271 -17.38 -2.58 -0.08
C ILE A 271 -18.42 -1.57 -0.57
N TYR A 272 -18.13 -0.93 -1.69
CA TYR A 272 -18.96 0.12 -2.26
C TYR A 272 -19.13 -0.07 -3.76
N ARG A 273 -20.22 0.49 -4.30
CA ARG A 273 -20.46 0.64 -5.73
C ARG A 273 -20.39 2.12 -6.10
N PRO A 274 -19.81 2.50 -7.24
CA PRO A 274 -19.87 3.88 -7.75
C PRO A 274 -21.32 4.37 -7.88
N VAL A 275 -21.54 5.66 -7.64
CA VAL A 275 -22.75 6.38 -8.01
C VAL A 275 -22.37 7.24 -9.21
N ASN A 276 -22.90 6.88 -10.38
CA ASN A 276 -22.68 7.61 -11.65
C ASN A 276 -23.87 8.50 -11.94
#